data_1118f524467c497bbb64c3c402db7822
#
_entry.id   1118f524467c497bbb64c3c402db7822
#
_cell.length_a   1.000
_cell.length_b   1.000
_cell.length_c   1.000
_cell.angle_alpha   90.00
_cell.angle_beta   90.00
_cell.angle_gamma   90.00
#
_symmetry.space_group_name_H-M   'P 1'
#
loop_
_entity.id
_entity.type
_entity.pdbx_description
1 polymer ?
#
loop_
_entity_poly.entity_id
_entity_poly.type
_entity_poly.pdbx_seq_one_letter_code
_entity_poly.pdbx_strand_id
1 'polypeptide(L)'
;DKPTVRFVAHLDLPRSIEAYYQETGRAGRDGAPSNALMLFGIQDIVTLRLMLEDSELEESRKSLERHRLEAILGLCETTECRRQVMLRYFGETLPTPCGNCDNCHSPPSSWNATEAAQKALSCVFRTGQRFGAHHVIDVLLGRTTDRIKQLGHDQISTYGIGKDVAEKDWLSLFRQLVTLGYLNIAPSSHGSLE
;
A
#
# COMPACT_ATOMS: atom_id res chain seq x y z
N ASP A 1 23.89 -20.55 5.91
CA ASP A 1 23.91 -19.11 5.58
C ASP A 1 25.13 -18.80 4.70
N LYS A 2 24.90 -18.30 3.48
CA LYS A 2 25.99 -17.87 2.59
C LYS A 2 26.29 -16.40 2.88
N PRO A 3 27.54 -16.05 3.29
CA PRO A 3 27.90 -14.66 3.59
C PRO A 3 27.91 -13.75 2.35
N THR A 4 27.97 -14.35 1.15
CA THR A 4 28.11 -13.67 -0.14
C THR A 4 26.76 -13.35 -0.83
N VAL A 5 25.64 -13.33 -0.12
CA VAL A 5 24.33 -12.92 -0.67
C VAL A 5 24.40 -11.43 -1.01
N ARG A 6 24.10 -11.07 -2.27
CA ARG A 6 24.18 -9.69 -2.78
C ARG A 6 22.84 -9.00 -2.92
N PHE A 7 21.74 -9.73 -2.93
CA PHE A 7 20.42 -9.15 -2.93
C PHE A 7 19.41 -10.06 -2.25
N VAL A 8 18.37 -9.44 -1.71
CA VAL A 8 17.14 -10.09 -1.23
C VAL A 8 15.98 -9.42 -1.96
N ALA A 9 15.12 -10.20 -2.57
CA ALA A 9 13.91 -9.72 -3.23
C ALA A 9 12.67 -10.33 -2.58
N HIS A 10 11.77 -9.48 -2.11
CA HIS A 10 10.44 -9.85 -1.67
C HIS A 10 9.48 -9.59 -2.83
N LEU A 11 8.86 -10.64 -3.34
CA LEU A 11 7.84 -10.56 -4.40
C LEU A 11 6.44 -10.37 -3.81
N ASP A 12 6.30 -10.68 -2.53
CA ASP A 12 5.10 -10.47 -1.73
C ASP A 12 5.46 -9.66 -0.47
N LEU A 13 4.47 -8.99 0.11
CA LEU A 13 4.67 -8.20 1.32
C LEU A 13 5.00 -9.10 2.53
N PRO A 14 6.13 -8.90 3.22
CA PRO A 14 6.40 -9.56 4.49
C PRO A 14 5.33 -9.24 5.54
N ARG A 15 5.07 -10.17 6.44
CA ARG A 15 4.01 -10.01 7.45
C ARG A 15 4.31 -8.95 8.51
N SER A 16 5.57 -8.55 8.65
CA SER A 16 5.99 -7.55 9.64
C SER A 16 7.34 -6.93 9.31
N ILE A 17 7.66 -5.81 9.96
CA ILE A 17 8.99 -5.16 9.87
C ILE A 17 10.09 -6.09 10.38
N GLU A 18 9.83 -6.88 11.42
CA GLU A 18 10.80 -7.84 11.97
C GLU A 18 11.16 -8.93 10.95
N ALA A 19 10.15 -9.50 10.26
CA ALA A 19 10.38 -10.47 9.20
C ALA A 19 11.21 -9.86 8.07
N TYR A 20 10.80 -8.67 7.59
CA TYR A 20 11.55 -7.93 6.58
C TYR A 20 13.00 -7.67 6.98
N TYR A 21 13.23 -7.20 8.21
CA TYR A 21 14.56 -6.93 8.73
C TYR A 21 15.44 -8.20 8.80
N GLN A 22 14.89 -9.29 9.32
CA GLN A 22 15.61 -10.57 9.41
C GLN A 22 15.96 -11.16 8.03
N GLU A 23 15.04 -11.02 7.07
CA GLU A 23 15.24 -11.56 5.72
C GLU A 23 16.24 -10.70 4.92
N THR A 24 16.14 -9.38 4.98
CA THR A 24 17.09 -8.47 4.35
C THR A 24 18.48 -8.55 5.00
N GLY A 25 18.56 -8.80 6.32
CA GLY A 25 19.80 -9.00 7.05
C GLY A 25 20.58 -10.27 6.65
N ARG A 26 20.05 -11.09 5.72
CA ARG A 26 20.79 -12.21 5.13
C ARG A 26 21.80 -11.76 4.06
N ALA A 27 21.60 -10.59 3.47
CA ALA A 27 22.49 -10.04 2.46
C ALA A 27 23.63 -9.20 3.07
N GLY A 28 24.80 -9.23 2.45
CA GLY A 28 25.95 -8.40 2.83
C GLY A 28 26.60 -8.74 4.19
N ARG A 29 26.48 -9.95 4.69
CA ARG A 29 27.09 -10.37 5.97
C ARG A 29 28.60 -10.31 5.98
N ASP A 30 29.22 -10.28 4.83
CA ASP A 30 30.67 -10.10 4.65
C ASP A 30 31.07 -8.62 4.59
N GLY A 31 30.14 -7.67 4.82
CA GLY A 31 30.37 -6.24 4.74
C GLY A 31 30.36 -5.66 3.34
N ALA A 32 30.22 -6.47 2.29
CA ALA A 32 30.15 -5.97 0.92
C ALA A 32 28.75 -5.40 0.58
N PRO A 33 28.66 -4.44 -0.36
CA PRO A 33 27.39 -3.83 -0.77
C PRO A 33 26.36 -4.89 -1.19
N SER A 34 25.12 -4.70 -0.74
CA SER A 34 23.99 -5.57 -1.06
C SER A 34 22.70 -4.74 -1.21
N ASN A 35 21.76 -5.27 -1.98
CA ASN A 35 20.49 -4.62 -2.26
C ASN A 35 19.31 -5.42 -1.66
N ALA A 36 18.32 -4.69 -1.15
CA ALA A 36 17.02 -5.23 -0.78
C ALA A 36 15.94 -4.59 -1.67
N LEU A 37 15.14 -5.43 -2.31
CA LEU A 37 14.00 -5.03 -3.12
C LEU A 37 12.74 -5.62 -2.53
N MET A 38 11.67 -4.84 -2.47
CA MET A 38 10.34 -5.30 -2.11
C MET A 38 9.32 -4.76 -3.12
N LEU A 39 8.51 -5.66 -3.66
CA LEU A 39 7.35 -5.34 -4.47
C LEU A 39 6.11 -5.55 -3.62
N PHE A 40 5.14 -4.64 -3.72
CA PHE A 40 3.87 -4.80 -3.05
C PHE A 40 2.77 -4.02 -3.76
N GLY A 41 1.54 -4.43 -3.56
CA GLY A 41 0.36 -3.79 -4.12
C GLY A 41 -0.87 -3.88 -3.22
N ILE A 42 -1.98 -3.31 -3.64
CA ILE A 42 -3.26 -3.37 -2.89
C ILE A 42 -3.66 -4.83 -2.64
N GLN A 43 -3.43 -5.73 -3.60
CA GLN A 43 -3.81 -7.13 -3.47
C GLN A 43 -3.09 -7.85 -2.32
N ASP A 44 -1.84 -7.50 -2.05
CA ASP A 44 -1.09 -8.08 -0.93
C ASP A 44 -1.71 -7.67 0.41
N ILE A 45 -2.09 -6.38 0.53
CA ILE A 45 -2.76 -5.85 1.72
C ILE A 45 -4.08 -6.60 1.97
N VAL A 46 -4.88 -6.77 0.91
CA VAL A 46 -6.15 -7.52 0.97
C VAL A 46 -5.93 -8.93 1.46
N THR A 47 -5.02 -9.64 0.78
CA THR A 47 -4.74 -11.05 1.06
C THR A 47 -4.29 -11.26 2.50
N LEU A 48 -3.37 -10.41 2.99
CA LEU A 48 -2.87 -10.52 4.36
C LEU A 48 -3.94 -10.18 5.41
N ARG A 49 -4.78 -9.16 5.16
CA ARG A 49 -5.89 -8.83 6.06
C ARG A 49 -6.91 -9.96 6.11
N LEU A 50 -7.28 -10.54 4.97
CA LEU A 50 -8.20 -11.68 4.91
C LEU A 50 -7.66 -12.90 5.64
N MET A 51 -6.41 -13.27 5.38
CA MET A 51 -5.76 -14.39 6.07
C MET A 51 -5.75 -14.19 7.60
N LEU A 52 -5.60 -12.94 8.06
CA LEU A 52 -5.62 -12.63 9.47
C LEU A 52 -7.03 -12.74 10.07
N GLU A 53 -8.05 -12.22 9.38
CA GLU A 53 -9.44 -12.30 9.85
C GLU A 53 -9.95 -13.76 9.88
N ASP A 54 -9.63 -14.56 8.86
CA ASP A 54 -10.02 -15.97 8.76
C ASP A 54 -9.22 -16.89 9.70
N SER A 55 -8.17 -16.37 10.37
CA SER A 55 -7.36 -17.16 11.27
C SER A 55 -8.12 -17.52 12.57
N GLU A 56 -7.82 -18.67 13.14
CA GLU A 56 -8.37 -19.11 14.44
C GLU A 56 -7.66 -18.47 15.66
N LEU A 57 -6.90 -17.39 15.45
CA LEU A 57 -6.20 -16.70 16.51
C LEU A 57 -7.18 -15.99 17.46
N GLU A 58 -6.83 -15.92 18.73
CA GLU A 58 -7.54 -15.07 19.70
C GLU A 58 -7.49 -13.59 19.30
N GLU A 59 -8.51 -12.81 19.63
CA GLU A 59 -8.64 -11.41 19.20
C GLU A 59 -7.47 -10.52 19.66
N SER A 60 -6.92 -10.81 20.84
CA SER A 60 -5.70 -10.15 21.33
C SER A 60 -4.50 -10.35 20.40
N ARG A 61 -4.35 -11.55 19.86
CA ARG A 61 -3.31 -11.88 18.90
C ARG A 61 -3.60 -11.29 17.51
N LYS A 62 -4.85 -11.35 17.05
CA LYS A 62 -5.26 -10.69 15.80
C LYS A 62 -4.95 -9.19 15.85
N SER A 63 -5.26 -8.53 16.94
CA SER A 63 -4.93 -7.11 17.15
C SER A 63 -3.43 -6.84 17.02
N LEU A 64 -2.58 -7.67 17.61
CA LEU A 64 -1.13 -7.55 17.50
C LEU A 64 -0.65 -7.74 16.04
N GLU A 65 -1.16 -8.75 15.35
CA GLU A 65 -0.80 -9.02 13.95
C GLU A 65 -1.30 -7.91 13.01
N ARG A 66 -2.50 -7.33 13.26
CA ARG A 66 -2.96 -6.13 12.55
C ARG A 66 -1.98 -4.97 12.72
N HIS A 67 -1.55 -4.72 13.96
CA HIS A 67 -0.57 -3.64 14.24
C HIS A 67 0.78 -3.86 13.53
N ARG A 68 1.26 -5.09 13.49
CA ARG A 68 2.48 -5.45 12.73
C ARG A 68 2.32 -5.23 11.23
N LEU A 69 1.17 -5.62 10.68
CA LEU A 69 0.85 -5.39 9.28
C LEU A 69 0.76 -3.90 8.96
N GLU A 70 0.12 -3.10 9.80
CA GLU A 70 0.06 -1.65 9.65
C GLU A 70 1.45 -1.00 9.70
N ALA A 71 2.33 -1.49 10.57
CA ALA A 71 3.69 -0.98 10.66
C ALA A 71 4.49 -1.23 9.36
N ILE A 72 4.43 -2.45 8.78
CA ILE A 72 5.13 -2.73 7.51
C ILE A 72 4.53 -1.94 6.34
N LEU A 73 3.20 -1.76 6.31
CA LEU A 73 2.54 -0.90 5.33
C LEU A 73 2.99 0.56 5.46
N GLY A 74 3.09 1.07 6.68
CA GLY A 74 3.65 2.38 6.97
C GLY A 74 5.08 2.54 6.46
N LEU A 75 5.92 1.50 6.60
CA LEU A 75 7.28 1.49 6.03
C LEU A 75 7.25 1.52 4.49
N CYS A 76 6.29 0.84 3.87
CA CYS A 76 6.16 0.82 2.40
C CYS A 76 5.69 2.16 1.83
N GLU A 77 4.79 2.85 2.52
CA GLU A 77 4.18 4.11 2.03
C GLU A 77 4.90 5.37 2.52
N THR A 78 5.90 5.24 3.41
CA THR A 78 6.60 6.41 3.94
C THR A 78 7.34 7.20 2.86
N THR A 79 7.31 8.52 2.99
CA THR A 79 8.16 9.45 2.23
C THR A 79 9.47 9.79 2.97
N GLU A 80 9.57 9.40 4.25
CA GLU A 80 10.78 9.56 5.06
C GLU A 80 11.87 8.54 4.68
N CYS A 81 13.05 8.70 5.22
CA CYS A 81 14.11 7.70 5.12
C CYS A 81 13.62 6.35 5.69
N ARG A 82 13.57 5.32 4.87
CA ARG A 82 13.06 3.98 5.30
C ARG A 82 13.84 3.41 6.47
N ARG A 83 15.15 3.64 6.53
CA ARG A 83 15.96 3.17 7.65
C ARG A 83 15.63 3.90 8.94
N GLN A 84 15.34 5.19 8.89
CA GLN A 84 14.89 5.94 10.08
C GLN A 84 13.55 5.39 10.60
N VAL A 85 12.59 5.14 9.70
CA VAL A 85 11.28 4.57 10.06
C VAL A 85 11.43 3.18 10.67
N MET A 86 12.24 2.31 10.04
CA MET A 86 12.49 0.97 10.53
C MET A 86 13.19 0.95 11.90
N LEU A 87 14.23 1.76 12.10
CA LEU A 87 14.95 1.84 13.38
C LEU A 87 14.06 2.42 14.48
N ARG A 88 13.24 3.43 14.17
CA ARG A 88 12.24 3.98 15.09
C ARG A 88 11.25 2.92 15.57
N TYR A 89 10.84 2.00 14.70
CA TYR A 89 9.99 0.87 15.08
C TYR A 89 10.65 -0.03 16.14
N PHE A 90 11.98 -0.22 16.07
CA PHE A 90 12.74 -0.96 17.07
C PHE A 90 13.18 -0.11 18.29
N GLY A 91 12.70 1.12 18.40
CA GLY A 91 13.04 2.03 19.50
C GLY A 91 14.41 2.73 19.35
N GLU A 92 15.03 2.62 18.19
CA GLU A 92 16.31 3.27 17.88
C GLU A 92 16.10 4.57 17.11
N THR A 93 17.03 5.52 17.27
CA THR A 93 17.00 6.81 16.57
C THR A 93 18.21 6.95 15.66
N LEU A 94 17.95 7.17 14.37
CA LEU A 94 18.96 7.57 13.39
C LEU A 94 18.84 9.08 13.17
N PRO A 95 19.81 9.90 13.65
CA PRO A 95 19.66 11.37 13.66
C PRO A 95 19.58 11.99 12.26
N THR A 96 20.20 11.36 11.26
CA THR A 96 20.22 11.83 9.87
C THR A 96 19.71 10.76 8.91
N PRO A 97 19.12 11.12 7.77
CA PRO A 97 18.75 10.15 6.74
C PRO A 97 19.94 9.28 6.32
N CYS A 98 19.67 8.02 6.00
CA CYS A 98 20.73 7.03 5.74
C CYS A 98 21.53 7.26 4.44
N GLY A 99 21.04 8.11 3.53
CA GLY A 99 21.68 8.37 2.24
C GLY A 99 21.74 7.15 1.28
N ASN A 100 21.09 6.02 1.63
CA ASN A 100 21.26 4.76 0.90
C ASN A 100 19.94 4.05 0.56
N CYS A 101 18.79 4.48 1.07
CA CYS A 101 17.51 3.93 0.66
C CYS A 101 16.96 4.67 -0.58
N ASP A 102 15.97 4.08 -1.22
CA ASP A 102 15.30 4.67 -2.39
C ASP A 102 14.76 6.09 -2.11
N ASN A 103 14.11 6.32 -0.96
CA ASN A 103 13.62 7.64 -0.57
C ASN A 103 14.75 8.67 -0.34
N CYS A 104 15.96 8.23 0.02
CA CYS A 104 17.10 9.12 0.12
C CYS A 104 17.74 9.43 -1.23
N HIS A 105 17.78 8.44 -2.14
CA HIS A 105 18.33 8.63 -3.50
C HIS A 105 17.38 9.39 -4.42
N SER A 106 16.09 9.09 -4.33
CA SER A 106 15.04 9.68 -5.16
C SER A 106 13.84 10.01 -4.28
N PRO A 107 13.89 11.13 -3.53
CA PRO A 107 12.77 11.51 -2.66
C PRO A 107 11.47 11.56 -3.46
N PRO A 108 10.41 10.88 -2.99
CA PRO A 108 9.14 10.90 -3.69
C PRO A 108 8.56 12.31 -3.69
N SER A 109 8.04 12.74 -4.84
CA SER A 109 7.28 13.98 -4.92
C SER A 109 5.96 13.80 -4.18
N SER A 110 5.76 14.58 -3.14
CA SER A 110 4.47 14.64 -2.45
C SER A 110 3.62 15.79 -3.01
N TRP A 111 2.31 15.58 -3.06
CA TRP A 111 1.33 16.60 -3.45
C TRP A 111 0.16 16.61 -2.47
N ASN A 112 -0.56 17.72 -2.40
CA ASN A 112 -1.77 17.78 -1.58
C ASN A 112 -2.90 16.99 -2.26
N ALA A 113 -3.13 15.77 -1.81
CA ALA A 113 -4.12 14.86 -2.35
C ALA A 113 -5.51 15.00 -1.70
N THR A 114 -5.76 16.00 -0.86
CA THR A 114 -7.03 16.15 -0.11
C THR A 114 -8.25 16.17 -1.03
N GLU A 115 -8.23 16.98 -2.08
CA GLU A 115 -9.35 17.05 -3.04
C GLU A 115 -9.51 15.73 -3.82
N ALA A 116 -8.41 15.14 -4.24
CA ALA A 116 -8.45 13.85 -4.93
C ALA A 116 -8.97 12.73 -4.02
N ALA A 117 -8.59 12.71 -2.74
CA ALA A 117 -9.13 11.78 -1.76
C ALA A 117 -10.65 11.93 -1.58
N GLN A 118 -11.14 13.16 -1.50
CA GLN A 118 -12.58 13.42 -1.44
C GLN A 118 -13.31 12.96 -2.71
N LYS A 119 -12.75 13.20 -3.90
CA LYS A 119 -13.27 12.69 -5.18
C LYS A 119 -13.30 11.14 -5.18
N ALA A 120 -12.21 10.49 -4.72
CA ALA A 120 -12.13 9.04 -4.64
C ALA A 120 -13.19 8.44 -3.71
N LEU A 121 -13.28 8.92 -2.47
CA LEU A 121 -14.26 8.45 -1.48
C LEU A 121 -15.71 8.69 -1.94
N SER A 122 -15.98 9.86 -2.51
CA SER A 122 -17.30 10.16 -3.08
C SER A 122 -17.64 9.22 -4.25
N CYS A 123 -16.67 8.88 -5.10
CA CYS A 123 -16.88 7.96 -6.22
C CYS A 123 -17.12 6.53 -5.73
N VAL A 124 -16.37 6.04 -4.76
CA VAL A 124 -16.60 4.73 -4.12
C VAL A 124 -18.01 4.64 -3.57
N PHE A 125 -18.46 5.65 -2.81
CA PHE A 125 -19.81 5.71 -2.26
C PHE A 125 -20.88 5.69 -3.37
N ARG A 126 -20.74 6.52 -4.41
CA ARG A 126 -21.72 6.65 -5.50
C ARG A 126 -21.77 5.45 -6.44
N THR A 127 -20.69 4.67 -6.52
CA THR A 127 -20.67 3.39 -7.25
C THR A 127 -21.21 2.22 -6.40
N GLY A 128 -21.67 2.49 -5.17
CA GLY A 128 -22.34 1.51 -4.29
C GLY A 128 -21.38 0.65 -3.49
N GLN A 129 -20.12 1.08 -3.30
CA GLN A 129 -19.14 0.42 -2.41
C GLN A 129 -18.91 -1.09 -2.73
N ARG A 130 -18.90 -1.45 -4.00
CA ARG A 130 -18.81 -2.85 -4.45
C ARG A 130 -17.89 -3.07 -5.65
N PHE A 131 -17.06 -2.08 -5.97
CA PHE A 131 -16.14 -2.14 -7.11
C PHE A 131 -14.69 -1.95 -6.67
N GLY A 132 -13.78 -2.63 -7.36
CA GLY A 132 -12.34 -2.47 -7.13
C GLY A 132 -11.79 -1.13 -7.64
N ALA A 133 -10.58 -0.80 -7.20
CA ALA A 133 -9.93 0.48 -7.51
C ALA A 133 -9.89 0.82 -9.01
N HIS A 134 -9.58 -0.15 -9.87
CA HIS A 134 -9.52 0.10 -11.32
C HIS A 134 -10.85 0.58 -11.90
N HIS A 135 -11.97 -0.03 -11.50
CA HIS A 135 -13.29 0.41 -11.96
C HIS A 135 -13.62 1.83 -11.49
N VAL A 136 -13.34 2.14 -10.22
CA VAL A 136 -13.57 3.47 -9.66
C VAL A 136 -12.67 4.53 -10.35
N ILE A 137 -11.42 4.18 -10.64
CA ILE A 137 -10.49 5.03 -11.38
C ILE A 137 -11.01 5.28 -12.81
N ASP A 138 -11.53 4.26 -13.49
CA ASP A 138 -12.12 4.43 -14.83
C ASP A 138 -13.30 5.40 -14.82
N VAL A 139 -14.14 5.34 -13.78
CA VAL A 139 -15.24 6.30 -13.59
C VAL A 139 -14.70 7.70 -13.34
N LEU A 140 -13.72 7.87 -12.45
CA LEU A 140 -13.09 9.17 -12.14
C LEU A 140 -12.44 9.81 -13.38
N LEU A 141 -11.78 8.99 -14.19
CA LEU A 141 -11.16 9.44 -15.44
C LEU A 141 -12.18 9.68 -16.58
N GLY A 142 -13.44 9.29 -16.38
CA GLY A 142 -14.48 9.42 -17.40
C GLY A 142 -14.24 8.48 -18.59
N ARG A 143 -13.70 7.29 -18.34
CA ARG A 143 -13.51 6.27 -19.38
C ARG A 143 -14.85 5.61 -19.72
N THR A 144 -15.15 5.54 -21.00
CA THR A 144 -16.39 4.94 -21.47
C THR A 144 -16.14 3.46 -21.79
N THR A 145 -16.52 2.57 -20.86
CA THR A 145 -16.52 1.11 -21.06
C THR A 145 -17.97 0.59 -21.09
N ASP A 146 -18.21 -0.56 -21.74
CA ASP A 146 -19.53 -1.17 -21.76
C ASP A 146 -20.06 -1.44 -20.35
N ARG A 147 -19.17 -1.84 -19.43
CA ARG A 147 -19.51 -2.08 -18.04
C ARG A 147 -19.96 -0.81 -17.31
N ILE A 148 -19.29 0.33 -17.55
CA ILE A 148 -19.66 1.62 -16.95
C ILE A 148 -21.06 2.05 -17.44
N LYS A 149 -21.34 1.90 -18.75
CA LYS A 149 -22.65 2.21 -19.33
C LYS A 149 -23.76 1.30 -18.79
N GLN A 150 -23.53 -0.02 -18.74
CA GLN A 150 -24.49 -0.98 -18.22
C GLN A 150 -24.88 -0.72 -16.76
N LEU A 151 -23.94 -0.23 -15.97
CA LEU A 151 -24.13 0.12 -14.56
C LEU A 151 -24.66 1.54 -14.35
N GLY A 152 -24.75 2.36 -15.41
CA GLY A 152 -25.17 3.77 -15.33
C GLY A 152 -24.16 4.67 -14.65
N HIS A 153 -22.89 4.22 -14.51
CA HIS A 153 -21.86 5.00 -13.82
C HIS A 153 -21.32 6.17 -14.65
N ASP A 154 -21.65 6.26 -15.92
CA ASP A 154 -21.43 7.44 -16.77
C ASP A 154 -22.40 8.60 -16.48
N GLN A 155 -23.48 8.33 -15.71
CA GLN A 155 -24.49 9.33 -15.33
C GLN A 155 -24.30 9.88 -13.89
N ILE A 156 -23.38 9.30 -13.10
CA ILE A 156 -23.15 9.78 -11.73
C ILE A 156 -22.29 11.04 -11.72
N SER A 157 -22.49 11.90 -10.70
CA SER A 157 -21.81 13.19 -10.61
C SER A 157 -20.29 13.11 -10.44
N THR A 158 -19.76 11.92 -10.12
CA THR A 158 -18.31 11.67 -10.01
C THR A 158 -17.69 11.14 -11.31
N TYR A 159 -18.46 11.00 -12.38
CA TYR A 159 -17.94 10.59 -13.67
C TYR A 159 -17.08 11.69 -14.30
N GLY A 160 -15.82 11.36 -14.54
CA GLY A 160 -14.88 12.27 -15.23
C GLY A 160 -14.38 13.46 -14.41
N ILE A 161 -14.64 13.53 -13.09
CA ILE A 161 -14.18 14.64 -12.25
C ILE A 161 -12.70 14.55 -11.86
N GLY A 162 -12.05 13.44 -12.18
CA GLY A 162 -10.66 13.14 -11.82
C GLY A 162 -9.70 13.08 -12.99
N LYS A 163 -10.06 13.67 -14.15
CA LYS A 163 -9.23 13.67 -15.37
C LYS A 163 -7.92 14.43 -15.24
N ASP A 164 -7.83 15.31 -14.27
CA ASP A 164 -6.67 16.13 -13.91
C ASP A 164 -5.58 15.36 -13.18
N VAL A 165 -5.86 14.13 -12.68
CA VAL A 165 -4.92 13.29 -11.95
C VAL A 165 -4.56 12.07 -12.82
N ALA A 166 -3.27 11.76 -12.92
CA ALA A 166 -2.81 10.62 -13.69
C ALA A 166 -3.24 9.28 -13.04
N GLU A 167 -3.48 8.26 -13.85
CA GLU A 167 -3.92 6.94 -13.37
C GLU A 167 -2.99 6.33 -12.32
N LYS A 168 -1.67 6.47 -12.50
CA LYS A 168 -0.67 5.99 -11.54
C LYS A 168 -0.80 6.66 -10.17
N ASP A 169 -1.17 7.95 -10.16
CA ASP A 169 -1.33 8.72 -8.93
C ASP A 169 -2.65 8.36 -8.25
N TRP A 170 -3.71 8.04 -9.03
CA TRP A 170 -4.94 7.45 -8.52
C TRP A 170 -4.69 6.09 -7.85
N LEU A 171 -3.93 5.19 -8.49
CA LEU A 171 -3.59 3.90 -7.91
C LEU A 171 -2.81 4.04 -6.59
N SER A 172 -1.86 4.98 -6.56
CA SER A 172 -1.11 5.28 -5.33
C SER A 172 -2.02 5.82 -4.23
N LEU A 173 -2.94 6.74 -4.58
CA LEU A 173 -3.89 7.32 -3.64
C LEU A 173 -4.84 6.27 -3.06
N PHE A 174 -5.43 5.39 -3.89
CA PHE A 174 -6.28 4.31 -3.41
C PHE A 174 -5.55 3.36 -2.46
N ARG A 175 -4.30 3.03 -2.76
CA ARG A 175 -3.45 2.23 -1.87
C ARG A 175 -3.25 2.91 -0.51
N GLN A 176 -2.96 4.21 -0.51
CA GLN A 176 -2.83 4.98 0.72
C GLN A 176 -4.14 5.06 1.51
N LEU A 177 -5.28 5.29 0.84
CA LEU A 177 -6.59 5.32 1.49
C LEU A 177 -6.92 3.99 2.18
N VAL A 178 -6.58 2.86 1.55
CA VAL A 178 -6.72 1.54 2.16
C VAL A 178 -5.75 1.36 3.31
N THR A 179 -4.48 1.75 3.15
CA THR A 179 -3.46 1.65 4.21
C THR A 179 -3.84 2.47 5.44
N LEU A 180 -4.35 3.69 5.24
CA LEU A 180 -4.78 4.61 6.30
C LEU A 180 -6.16 4.24 6.90
N GLY A 181 -6.84 3.22 6.38
CA GLY A 181 -8.13 2.78 6.89
C GLY A 181 -9.34 3.64 6.49
N TYR A 182 -9.18 4.55 5.53
CA TYR A 182 -10.30 5.30 4.98
C TYR A 182 -11.16 4.47 4.03
N LEU A 183 -10.60 3.41 3.46
CA LEU A 183 -11.28 2.42 2.64
C LEU A 183 -10.97 1.03 3.16
N ASN A 184 -11.99 0.19 3.23
CA ASN A 184 -11.85 -1.24 3.46
C ASN A 184 -11.99 -2.01 2.15
N ILE A 185 -11.53 -3.25 2.15
CA ILE A 185 -11.69 -4.14 1.02
C ILE A 185 -12.56 -5.29 1.48
N ALA A 186 -13.73 -5.42 0.84
CA ALA A 186 -14.69 -6.46 1.19
C ALA A 186 -14.15 -7.86 0.84
N PRO A 187 -14.13 -8.79 1.78
CA PRO A 187 -13.63 -10.15 1.57
C PRO A 187 -14.42 -10.94 0.51
N SER A 188 -15.72 -10.67 0.40
CA SER A 188 -16.66 -11.44 -0.40
C SER A 188 -16.73 -11.07 -1.87
N SER A 189 -16.06 -10.00 -2.33
CA SER A 189 -16.32 -9.39 -3.63
C SER A 189 -15.07 -9.06 -4.44
N HIS A 190 -14.12 -9.98 -4.53
CA HIS A 190 -12.95 -9.85 -5.45
C HIS A 190 -12.21 -8.49 -5.39
N GLY A 191 -12.05 -7.93 -4.17
CA GLY A 191 -11.32 -6.68 -3.95
C GLY A 191 -12.15 -5.41 -4.12
N SER A 192 -13.45 -5.45 -3.83
CA SER A 192 -14.30 -4.26 -3.77
C SER A 192 -13.88 -3.31 -2.65
N LEU A 193 -13.95 -2.01 -2.92
CA LEU A 193 -13.69 -0.94 -1.95
C LEU A 193 -15.00 -0.54 -1.24
N GLU A 194 -14.94 -0.47 0.09
CA GLU A 194 -16.01 -0.01 0.97
C GLU A 194 -15.55 1.19 1.80
#